data_b4b99b452d519af16aa03746e31919bf
#
_entry.id   b4b99b452d519af16aa03746e31919bf
#
_cell.length_a   1.000
_cell.length_b   1.000
_cell.length_c   1.000
_cell.angle_alpha   90.00
_cell.angle_beta   90.00
_cell.angle_gamma   90.00
#
_symmetry.space_group_name_H-M   'P 1'
#
loop_
_entity.id
_entity.type
_entity.pdbx_description
1 polymer ?
#
loop_
_entity_poly.entity_id
_entity_poly.type
_entity_poly.pdbx_seq_one_letter_code
_entity_poly.pdbx_strand_id
1 'polypeptide(L)'
;RFVLMFAPISRTFASSYQVEEHLPPIPAYARNQVTLPTSLGENLAFLRGWQACFQGDSFLYDYPLGRAHYGDLGYIHISRVIAGDIKTLRQLGLNGYISCQELRAGLPNFFPNYVLGRTLMDADADVNQLLGEYFAAAYGADWPVVADYLSQLSGLSSTDYVNGKGERRDQGMAARMEEIRELCRSFTPTLDAHRGAGGWATPFWEALNCHRDYVLKLARALRHLARGEDGRAAEDWNAFQRFICEQE
;
A
#
# COMPACT_ATOMS: atom_id res chain seq x y z
N ARG A 1 -18.11 9.25 29.59
CA ARG A 1 -16.88 9.76 28.99
C ARG A 1 -16.82 9.24 27.54
N PHE A 2 -16.58 10.12 26.58
CA PHE A 2 -16.46 9.78 25.15
C PHE A 2 -15.00 9.88 24.73
N VAL A 3 -14.64 9.14 23.67
CA VAL A 3 -13.35 9.22 22.98
C VAL A 3 -13.64 9.45 21.50
N LEU A 4 -12.91 10.35 20.85
CA LEU A 4 -13.06 10.61 19.43
C LEU A 4 -12.29 9.56 18.64
N MET A 5 -12.99 8.82 17.78
CA MET A 5 -12.38 7.96 16.76
C MET A 5 -12.41 8.68 15.41
N PHE A 6 -11.24 9.00 14.88
CA PHE A 6 -11.08 9.55 13.54
C PHE A 6 -10.85 8.40 12.55
N ALA A 7 -11.77 8.20 11.61
CA ALA A 7 -11.77 7.06 10.69
C ALA A 7 -11.82 7.53 9.21
N PRO A 8 -10.70 7.93 8.61
CA PRO A 8 -10.63 8.51 7.26
C PRO A 8 -10.69 7.44 6.15
N ILE A 9 -11.79 6.70 6.04
CA ILE A 9 -11.96 5.54 5.15
C ILE A 9 -11.74 5.86 3.66
N SER A 10 -11.95 7.10 3.23
CA SER A 10 -11.85 7.53 1.83
C SER A 10 -10.52 8.22 1.49
N ARG A 11 -9.57 8.29 2.43
CA ARG A 11 -8.27 8.95 2.20
C ARG A 11 -7.46 8.25 1.09
N THR A 12 -6.56 9.00 0.47
CA THR A 12 -5.49 8.43 -0.35
C THR A 12 -4.34 7.92 0.53
N PHE A 13 -3.68 6.85 0.08
CA PHE A 13 -2.42 6.36 0.63
C PHE A 13 -1.23 6.62 -0.31
N ALA A 14 -1.37 7.58 -1.20
CA ALA A 14 -0.26 8.05 -2.04
C ALA A 14 0.80 8.84 -1.25
N SER A 15 0.43 9.37 -0.08
CA SER A 15 1.35 10.07 0.84
C SER A 15 0.87 9.98 2.28
N SER A 16 1.79 10.24 3.22
CA SER A 16 1.52 10.34 4.65
C SER A 16 0.83 11.66 5.01
N TYR A 17 0.14 11.67 6.15
CA TYR A 17 -0.33 12.91 6.75
C TYR A 17 0.83 13.89 6.98
N GLN A 18 0.54 15.16 6.72
CA GLN A 18 1.41 16.28 7.05
C GLN A 18 0.64 17.25 7.94
N VAL A 19 1.35 17.97 8.81
CA VAL A 19 0.75 19.07 9.55
C VAL A 19 0.67 20.26 8.60
N GLU A 20 -0.54 20.58 8.16
CA GLU A 20 -0.80 21.68 7.24
C GLU A 20 -1.34 22.88 8.03
N GLU A 21 -0.80 24.07 7.77
CA GLU A 21 -1.29 25.33 8.36
C GLU A 21 -2.62 25.77 7.75
N HIS A 22 -2.83 25.46 6.48
CA HIS A 22 -4.01 25.87 5.71
C HIS A 22 -4.76 24.63 5.21
N LEU A 23 -5.90 24.37 5.81
CA LEU A 23 -6.77 23.27 5.42
C LEU A 23 -7.94 23.79 4.57
N PRO A 24 -8.46 22.97 3.64
CA PRO A 24 -9.63 23.35 2.85
C PRO A 24 -10.85 23.54 3.78
N PRO A 25 -11.83 24.37 3.37
CA PRO A 25 -13.04 24.57 4.14
C PRO A 25 -13.85 23.26 4.23
N ILE A 26 -14.43 23.01 5.40
CA ILE A 26 -15.38 21.91 5.58
C ILE A 26 -16.67 22.27 4.81
N PRO A 27 -17.20 21.37 3.96
CA PRO A 27 -18.46 21.60 3.28
C PRO A 27 -19.60 21.82 4.29
N ALA A 28 -20.54 22.72 3.94
CA ALA A 28 -21.70 22.96 4.76
C ALA A 28 -22.54 21.68 4.90
N TYR A 29 -23.07 21.44 6.10
CA TYR A 29 -23.95 20.31 6.31
C TYR A 29 -25.23 20.44 5.46
N ALA A 30 -25.52 19.42 4.69
CA ALA A 30 -26.77 19.27 3.97
C ALA A 30 -27.39 17.90 4.27
N ARG A 31 -28.63 17.88 4.71
CA ARG A 31 -29.31 16.64 5.10
C ARG A 31 -29.44 15.69 3.89
N ASN A 32 -29.06 14.44 4.08
CA ASN A 32 -29.05 13.39 3.05
C ASN A 32 -28.12 13.68 1.84
N GLN A 33 -27.18 14.60 2.00
CA GLN A 33 -26.11 14.86 1.03
C GLN A 33 -24.77 14.70 1.74
N VAL A 34 -24.05 13.62 1.41
CA VAL A 34 -22.75 13.33 2.00
C VAL A 34 -21.71 13.36 0.90
N THR A 35 -20.78 14.31 0.99
CA THR A 35 -19.56 14.31 0.20
C THR A 35 -18.42 13.86 1.10
N LEU A 36 -17.86 12.68 0.83
CA LEU A 36 -16.73 12.17 1.62
C LEU A 36 -15.44 12.89 1.20
N PRO A 37 -14.58 13.24 2.19
CA PRO A 37 -13.27 13.79 1.90
C PRO A 37 -12.41 12.75 1.16
N THR A 38 -11.66 13.18 0.15
CA THR A 38 -10.80 12.30 -0.66
C THR A 38 -9.32 12.63 -0.53
N SER A 39 -8.98 13.90 -0.33
CA SER A 39 -7.61 14.34 -0.06
C SER A 39 -7.25 14.24 1.41
N LEU A 40 -5.95 14.26 1.73
CA LEU A 40 -5.48 14.28 3.12
C LEU A 40 -5.89 15.58 3.81
N GLY A 41 -5.77 16.73 3.15
CA GLY A 41 -6.16 18.02 3.70
C GLY A 41 -7.65 18.10 4.04
N GLU A 42 -8.54 17.59 3.17
CA GLU A 42 -9.97 17.50 3.47
C GLU A 42 -10.27 16.64 4.71
N ASN A 43 -9.62 15.47 4.81
CA ASN A 43 -9.74 14.60 5.99
C ASN A 43 -9.26 15.30 7.26
N LEU A 44 -8.13 16.01 7.21
CA LEU A 44 -7.60 16.78 8.34
C LEU A 44 -8.51 17.97 8.71
N ALA A 45 -9.17 18.61 7.74
CA ALA A 45 -10.14 19.66 8.00
C ALA A 45 -11.28 19.14 8.88
N PHE A 46 -11.84 17.97 8.58
CA PHE A 46 -12.85 17.32 9.44
C PHE A 46 -12.30 16.99 10.84
N LEU A 47 -11.08 16.46 10.93
CA LEU A 47 -10.44 16.20 12.24
C LEU A 47 -10.34 17.48 13.07
N ARG A 48 -9.86 18.58 12.49
CA ARG A 48 -9.75 19.88 13.17
C ARG A 48 -11.11 20.45 13.57
N GLY A 49 -12.11 20.28 12.71
CA GLY A 49 -13.51 20.66 13.05
C GLY A 49 -14.03 19.92 14.29
N TRP A 50 -13.77 18.63 14.41
CA TRP A 50 -14.12 17.86 15.60
C TRP A 50 -13.31 18.28 16.82
N GLN A 51 -12.02 18.49 16.69
CA GLN A 51 -11.14 18.93 17.78
C GLN A 51 -11.48 20.33 18.31
N ALA A 52 -12.11 21.17 17.52
CA ALA A 52 -12.59 22.48 17.94
C ALA A 52 -13.75 22.38 18.96
N CYS A 53 -14.55 21.33 18.93
CA CYS A 53 -15.69 21.12 19.82
C CYS A 53 -15.55 19.91 20.77
N PHE A 54 -14.51 19.09 20.62
CA PHE A 54 -14.27 17.93 21.46
C PHE A 54 -12.86 17.98 22.09
N GLN A 55 -12.79 17.99 23.43
CA GLN A 55 -11.54 18.14 24.20
C GLN A 55 -11.11 16.82 24.89
N GLY A 56 -11.61 15.69 24.45
CA GLY A 56 -11.26 14.37 25.00
C GLY A 56 -10.11 13.69 24.26
N ASP A 57 -9.79 12.48 24.71
CA ASP A 57 -8.84 11.61 24.00
C ASP A 57 -9.31 11.29 22.59
N SER A 58 -8.38 11.19 21.68
CA SER A 58 -8.65 10.92 20.27
C SER A 58 -7.68 9.88 19.71
N PHE A 59 -8.14 9.01 18.82
CA PHE A 59 -7.31 8.02 18.15
C PHE A 59 -7.67 7.88 16.68
N LEU A 60 -6.70 7.40 15.90
CA LEU A 60 -6.87 7.09 14.48
C LEU A 60 -7.34 5.63 14.31
N TYR A 61 -8.40 5.44 13.53
CA TYR A 61 -8.79 4.15 12.99
C TYR A 61 -8.53 4.16 11.48
N ASP A 62 -7.45 3.53 11.02
CA ASP A 62 -6.97 3.65 9.64
C ASP A 62 -6.94 2.30 8.90
N TYR A 63 -6.76 2.35 7.58
CA TYR A 63 -6.98 1.25 6.65
C TYR A 63 -5.78 0.94 5.75
N PRO A 64 -4.51 1.15 6.15
CA PRO A 64 -3.36 0.99 5.26
C PRO A 64 -3.15 -0.45 4.82
N LEU A 65 -3.55 -1.42 5.65
CA LEU A 65 -3.43 -2.86 5.42
C LEU A 65 -4.78 -3.50 4.99
N GLY A 66 -5.72 -2.68 4.51
CA GLY A 66 -6.93 -3.09 3.82
C GLY A 66 -6.68 -3.13 2.31
N ARG A 67 -7.41 -2.31 1.54
CA ARG A 67 -7.25 -2.25 0.08
C ARG A 67 -6.01 -1.50 -0.40
N ALA A 68 -5.51 -0.55 0.40
CA ALA A 68 -4.47 0.37 -0.03
C ALA A 68 -3.16 -0.33 -0.36
N HIS A 69 -2.75 -1.31 0.43
CA HIS A 69 -1.49 -2.01 0.22
C HIS A 69 -1.43 -2.80 -1.10
N TYR A 70 -2.56 -3.32 -1.59
CA TYR A 70 -2.60 -4.01 -2.89
C TYR A 70 -2.29 -3.11 -4.09
N GLY A 71 -2.42 -1.80 -3.93
CA GLY A 71 -2.07 -0.82 -4.96
C GLY A 71 -0.59 -0.50 -5.02
N ASP A 72 0.19 -0.85 -3.99
CA ASP A 72 1.65 -0.79 -3.97
C ASP A 72 2.22 -2.20 -4.18
N LEU A 73 2.61 -2.51 -5.41
CA LEU A 73 3.04 -3.85 -5.78
C LEU A 73 4.35 -4.31 -5.12
N GLY A 74 5.12 -3.40 -4.54
CA GLY A 74 6.36 -3.74 -3.84
C GLY A 74 6.26 -3.67 -2.32
N TYR A 75 5.20 -3.06 -1.78
CA TYR A 75 4.96 -2.84 -0.35
C TYR A 75 5.94 -1.90 0.36
N ILE A 76 6.89 -1.30 -0.37
CA ILE A 76 7.88 -0.39 0.21
C ILE A 76 7.32 1.02 0.40
N HIS A 77 6.56 1.52 -0.57
CA HIS A 77 5.94 2.84 -0.49
C HIS A 77 4.90 2.90 0.62
N ILE A 78 3.97 1.94 0.68
CA ILE A 78 2.94 1.90 1.73
C ILE A 78 3.55 1.78 3.13
N SER A 79 4.67 1.07 3.27
CA SER A 79 5.41 0.99 4.53
C SER A 79 5.95 2.36 4.97
N ARG A 80 6.45 3.17 4.04
CA ARG A 80 6.90 4.53 4.32
C ARG A 80 5.74 5.46 4.67
N VAL A 81 4.59 5.29 4.01
CA VAL A 81 3.36 6.04 4.33
C VAL A 81 2.91 5.72 5.76
N ILE A 82 2.86 4.44 6.14
CA ILE A 82 2.51 4.00 7.49
C ILE A 82 3.44 4.65 8.53
N ALA A 83 4.74 4.56 8.33
CA ALA A 83 5.71 5.15 9.26
C ALA A 83 5.55 6.68 9.39
N GLY A 84 5.36 7.37 8.27
CA GLY A 84 5.11 8.81 8.26
C GLY A 84 3.84 9.21 8.99
N ASP A 85 2.76 8.43 8.81
CA ASP A 85 1.50 8.65 9.52
C ASP A 85 1.68 8.50 11.04
N ILE A 86 2.33 7.44 11.50
CA ILE A 86 2.58 7.21 12.92
C ILE A 86 3.41 8.35 13.53
N LYS A 87 4.47 8.81 12.86
CA LYS A 87 5.26 9.96 13.30
C LYS A 87 4.44 11.24 13.48
N THR A 88 3.42 11.42 12.65
CA THR A 88 2.60 12.64 12.63
C THR A 88 1.46 12.61 13.64
N LEU A 89 1.04 11.44 14.17
CA LEU A 89 -0.13 11.28 15.03
C LEU A 89 -0.17 12.28 16.21
N ARG A 90 0.94 12.39 16.96
CA ARG A 90 1.02 13.28 18.12
C ARG A 90 0.80 14.73 17.74
N GLN A 91 1.35 15.18 16.61
CA GLN A 91 1.19 16.54 16.12
C GLN A 91 -0.24 16.81 15.62
N LEU A 92 -0.94 15.77 15.20
CA LEU A 92 -2.36 15.82 14.84
C LEU A 92 -3.30 15.77 16.06
N GLY A 93 -2.76 15.60 17.28
CA GLY A 93 -3.55 15.48 18.51
C GLY A 93 -4.23 14.10 18.65
N LEU A 94 -3.66 13.09 18.02
CA LEU A 94 -4.12 11.70 18.08
C LEU A 94 -3.14 10.88 18.93
N ASN A 95 -3.63 10.21 19.98
CA ASN A 95 -2.80 9.50 20.95
C ASN A 95 -2.95 7.96 20.92
N GLY A 96 -3.65 7.44 19.92
CA GLY A 96 -3.83 6.02 19.71
C GLY A 96 -4.02 5.68 18.25
N TYR A 97 -3.83 4.39 17.91
CA TYR A 97 -3.95 3.87 16.57
C TYR A 97 -4.63 2.49 16.57
N ILE A 98 -5.60 2.31 15.69
CA ILE A 98 -6.19 1.02 15.36
C ILE A 98 -6.06 0.82 13.86
N SER A 99 -5.47 -0.30 13.44
CA SER A 99 -5.43 -0.71 12.04
C SER A 99 -6.60 -1.62 11.71
N CYS A 100 -7.41 -1.21 10.77
CA CYS A 100 -8.32 -2.11 10.06
C CYS A 100 -7.53 -2.79 8.96
N GLN A 101 -7.36 -4.10 9.06
CA GLN A 101 -6.51 -4.84 8.13
C GLN A 101 -7.13 -6.16 7.71
N GLU A 102 -6.72 -6.65 6.55
CA GLU A 102 -7.05 -7.97 6.09
C GLU A 102 -6.12 -9.00 6.73
N LEU A 103 -6.67 -10.11 7.20
CA LEU A 103 -5.90 -11.16 7.88
C LEU A 103 -4.87 -11.85 6.96
N ARG A 104 -5.04 -11.74 5.64
CA ARG A 104 -4.19 -12.36 4.62
C ARG A 104 -3.24 -11.38 3.93
N ALA A 105 -3.01 -10.21 4.51
CA ALA A 105 -2.13 -9.17 3.95
C ALA A 105 -0.64 -9.51 4.11
N GLY A 106 -0.20 -10.60 3.50
CA GLY A 106 1.16 -11.11 3.66
C GLY A 106 1.89 -11.49 2.37
N LEU A 107 1.28 -11.27 1.19
CA LEU A 107 1.92 -11.55 -0.08
C LEU A 107 2.43 -10.23 -0.71
N PRO A 108 3.71 -10.07 -1.03
CA PRO A 108 4.81 -11.07 -0.99
C PRO A 108 5.44 -11.25 0.39
N ASN A 109 5.14 -10.38 1.35
CA ASN A 109 5.78 -10.36 2.66
C ASN A 109 4.96 -9.52 3.65
N PHE A 110 5.34 -9.58 4.95
CA PHE A 110 4.71 -8.82 6.03
C PHE A 110 5.48 -7.53 6.39
N PHE A 111 6.29 -6.99 5.49
CA PHE A 111 7.08 -5.80 5.79
C PHE A 111 6.22 -4.59 6.23
N PRO A 112 5.06 -4.27 5.61
CA PRO A 112 4.20 -3.19 6.09
C PRO A 112 3.70 -3.40 7.52
N ASN A 113 3.37 -4.65 7.90
CA ASN A 113 2.96 -5.00 9.27
C ASN A 113 4.12 -4.85 10.25
N TYR A 114 5.33 -5.28 9.84
CA TYR A 114 6.54 -5.13 10.65
C TYR A 114 6.84 -3.64 10.91
N VAL A 115 6.80 -2.81 9.87
CA VAL A 115 6.99 -1.36 10.00
C VAL A 115 5.93 -0.75 10.92
N LEU A 116 4.65 -1.10 10.74
CA LEU A 116 3.58 -0.63 11.62
C LEU A 116 3.87 -0.96 13.08
N GLY A 117 4.19 -2.22 13.39
CA GLY A 117 4.47 -2.63 14.77
C GLY A 117 5.69 -1.91 15.36
N ARG A 118 6.77 -1.80 14.60
CA ARG A 118 8.01 -1.15 15.05
C ARG A 118 7.84 0.35 15.25
N THR A 119 7.13 1.05 14.35
CA THR A 119 6.89 2.50 14.47
C THR A 119 5.85 2.85 15.55
N LEU A 120 4.92 1.97 15.87
CA LEU A 120 4.05 2.14 17.04
C LEU A 120 4.80 2.02 18.37
N MET A 121 5.88 1.23 18.41
CA MET A 121 6.75 1.12 19.59
C MET A 121 7.75 2.28 19.66
N ASP A 122 8.27 2.71 18.53
CA ASP A 122 9.23 3.81 18.38
C ASP A 122 8.88 4.61 17.11
N ALA A 123 8.22 5.75 17.28
CA ALA A 123 7.78 6.61 16.19
C ALA A 123 8.95 7.18 15.36
N ASP A 124 10.16 7.19 15.90
CA ASP A 124 11.37 7.69 15.23
C ASP A 124 12.20 6.59 14.54
N ALA A 125 11.72 5.34 14.57
CA ALA A 125 12.37 4.23 13.89
C ALA A 125 12.64 4.54 12.41
N ASP A 126 13.86 4.25 11.94
CA ASP A 126 14.25 4.46 10.55
C ASP A 126 13.75 3.30 9.68
N VAL A 127 12.86 3.61 8.72
CA VAL A 127 12.27 2.62 7.81
C VAL A 127 13.34 1.93 6.95
N ASN A 128 14.45 2.59 6.60
CA ASN A 128 15.53 1.96 5.82
C ASN A 128 16.30 0.95 6.67
N GLN A 129 16.50 1.25 7.96
CA GLN A 129 17.07 0.27 8.90
C GLN A 129 16.13 -0.92 9.06
N LEU A 130 14.83 -0.68 9.29
CA LEU A 130 13.81 -1.73 9.40
C LEU A 130 13.74 -2.60 8.14
N LEU A 131 13.90 -2.00 6.96
CA LEU A 131 13.96 -2.71 5.68
C LEU A 131 15.16 -3.68 5.66
N GLY A 132 16.35 -3.19 5.99
CA GLY A 132 17.55 -4.03 6.06
C GLY A 132 17.39 -5.18 7.07
N GLU A 133 16.91 -4.90 8.27
CA GLU A 133 16.65 -5.91 9.32
C GLU A 133 15.67 -7.00 8.83
N TYR A 134 14.53 -6.60 8.27
CA TYR A 134 13.49 -7.52 7.84
C TYR A 134 13.94 -8.37 6.66
N PHE A 135 14.48 -7.74 5.61
CA PHE A 135 14.84 -8.46 4.39
C PHE A 135 16.09 -9.32 4.57
N ALA A 136 17.07 -8.90 5.39
CA ALA A 136 18.19 -9.75 5.74
C ALA A 136 17.74 -11.00 6.53
N ALA A 137 16.77 -10.85 7.42
CA ALA A 137 16.17 -11.99 8.11
C ALA A 137 15.38 -12.91 7.17
N ALA A 138 14.71 -12.39 6.12
CA ALA A 138 13.88 -13.17 5.21
C ALA A 138 14.69 -13.83 4.07
N TYR A 139 15.72 -13.18 3.53
CA TYR A 139 16.39 -13.56 2.29
C TYR A 139 17.90 -13.77 2.43
N GLY A 140 18.46 -13.62 3.66
CA GLY A 140 19.88 -13.81 3.92
C GLY A 140 20.76 -12.82 3.14
N ALA A 141 21.83 -13.32 2.52
CA ALA A 141 22.79 -12.48 1.77
C ALA A 141 22.19 -11.80 0.54
N ASP A 142 21.10 -12.34 -0.03
CA ASP A 142 20.47 -11.83 -1.24
C ASP A 142 19.43 -10.73 -0.97
N TRP A 143 19.26 -10.34 0.31
CA TRP A 143 18.29 -9.32 0.68
C TRP A 143 18.41 -7.99 -0.10
N PRO A 144 19.60 -7.49 -0.48
CA PRO A 144 19.68 -6.21 -1.18
C PRO A 144 19.04 -6.25 -2.58
N VAL A 145 19.22 -7.36 -3.31
CA VAL A 145 18.63 -7.50 -4.66
C VAL A 145 17.11 -7.65 -4.60
N VAL A 146 16.58 -8.31 -3.55
CA VAL A 146 15.13 -8.42 -3.32
C VAL A 146 14.54 -7.07 -2.92
N ALA A 147 15.18 -6.35 -2.00
CA ALA A 147 14.74 -5.02 -1.56
C ALA A 147 14.75 -4.00 -2.71
N ASP A 148 15.77 -4.06 -3.58
CA ASP A 148 15.84 -3.22 -4.77
C ASP A 148 14.70 -3.54 -5.76
N TYR A 149 14.47 -4.81 -6.08
CA TYR A 149 13.37 -5.27 -6.92
C TYR A 149 12.01 -4.76 -6.40
N LEU A 150 11.71 -4.94 -5.13
CA LEU A 150 10.45 -4.51 -4.52
C LEU A 150 10.35 -2.97 -4.44
N SER A 151 11.48 -2.28 -4.23
CA SER A 151 11.49 -0.81 -4.26
C SER A 151 11.20 -0.26 -5.65
N GLN A 152 11.73 -0.87 -6.70
CA GLN A 152 11.44 -0.51 -8.08
C GLN A 152 9.97 -0.77 -8.42
N LEU A 153 9.40 -1.93 -8.01
CA LEU A 153 7.96 -2.21 -8.16
C LEU A 153 7.11 -1.14 -7.49
N SER A 154 7.43 -0.75 -6.24
CA SER A 154 6.74 0.32 -5.53
C SER A 154 6.82 1.65 -6.28
N GLY A 155 7.99 2.00 -6.82
CA GLY A 155 8.19 3.23 -7.59
C GLY A 155 7.38 3.29 -8.89
N LEU A 156 7.18 2.15 -9.52
CA LEU A 156 6.37 2.01 -10.74
C LEU A 156 4.87 1.86 -10.44
N SER A 157 4.49 1.53 -9.24
CA SER A 157 3.09 1.33 -8.83
C SER A 157 2.32 2.63 -8.79
N SER A 158 1.02 2.54 -9.01
CA SER A 158 0.06 3.60 -8.74
C SER A 158 -1.11 3.01 -7.93
N THR A 159 -1.10 3.28 -6.63
CA THR A 159 -2.13 2.80 -5.70
C THR A 159 -3.53 3.17 -6.18
N ASP A 160 -3.72 4.40 -6.63
CA ASP A 160 -5.03 4.85 -7.11
C ASP A 160 -5.43 4.13 -8.39
N TYR A 161 -4.53 3.99 -9.37
CA TYR A 161 -4.84 3.30 -10.62
C TYR A 161 -5.14 1.81 -10.40
N VAL A 162 -4.32 1.10 -9.63
CA VAL A 162 -4.55 -0.33 -9.32
C VAL A 162 -5.89 -0.51 -8.59
N ASN A 163 -6.25 0.39 -7.69
CA ASN A 163 -7.52 0.37 -6.96
C ASN A 163 -8.72 0.94 -7.73
N GLY A 164 -8.58 1.18 -9.02
CA GLY A 164 -9.68 1.55 -9.91
C GLY A 164 -10.05 3.03 -9.92
N LYS A 165 -9.19 3.90 -9.38
CA LYS A 165 -9.39 5.36 -9.37
C LYS A 165 -8.72 6.01 -10.58
N GLY A 166 -9.23 7.19 -10.96
CA GLY A 166 -8.68 8.01 -12.05
C GLY A 166 -9.04 7.51 -13.45
N GLU A 167 -8.43 8.15 -14.47
CA GLU A 167 -8.62 7.79 -15.88
C GLU A 167 -8.09 6.38 -16.16
N ARG A 168 -8.93 5.54 -16.75
CA ARG A 168 -8.58 4.13 -17.01
C ARG A 168 -7.81 3.93 -18.32
N ARG A 169 -8.00 4.83 -19.30
CA ARG A 169 -7.29 4.82 -20.59
C ARG A 169 -6.18 5.84 -20.57
N ASP A 170 -4.98 5.40 -20.18
CA ASP A 170 -3.81 6.24 -19.94
C ASP A 170 -2.55 5.58 -20.52
N GLN A 171 -1.99 6.19 -21.55
CA GLN A 171 -0.79 5.66 -22.23
C GLN A 171 0.46 5.68 -21.30
N GLY A 172 0.54 6.62 -20.38
CA GLY A 172 1.60 6.66 -19.36
C GLY A 172 1.51 5.46 -18.43
N MET A 173 0.29 5.12 -17.99
CA MET A 173 0.06 3.91 -17.20
C MET A 173 0.31 2.63 -18.00
N ALA A 174 -0.04 2.61 -19.31
CA ALA A 174 0.29 1.48 -20.16
C ALA A 174 1.81 1.24 -20.26
N ALA A 175 2.59 2.31 -20.36
CA ALA A 175 4.06 2.24 -20.36
C ALA A 175 4.59 1.72 -19.01
N ARG A 176 4.11 2.27 -17.88
CA ARG A 176 4.48 1.81 -16.53
C ARG A 176 4.17 0.32 -16.33
N MET A 177 3.01 -0.16 -16.78
CA MET A 177 2.66 -1.58 -16.69
C MET A 177 3.60 -2.46 -17.51
N GLU A 178 4.11 -1.98 -18.64
CA GLU A 178 5.14 -2.73 -19.40
C GLU A 178 6.49 -2.74 -18.65
N GLU A 179 6.92 -1.60 -18.08
CA GLU A 179 8.15 -1.53 -17.26
C GLU A 179 8.08 -2.51 -16.07
N ILE A 180 6.92 -2.57 -15.37
CA ILE A 180 6.69 -3.55 -14.30
C ILE A 180 6.87 -4.98 -14.81
N ARG A 181 6.34 -5.29 -16.00
CA ARG A 181 6.47 -6.63 -16.59
C ARG A 181 7.90 -6.97 -16.97
N GLU A 182 8.65 -6.00 -17.48
CA GLU A 182 10.08 -6.17 -17.78
C GLU A 182 10.91 -6.38 -16.52
N LEU A 183 10.64 -5.59 -15.48
CA LEU A 183 11.26 -5.74 -14.16
C LEU A 183 11.01 -7.15 -13.57
N CYS A 184 9.78 -7.64 -13.62
CA CYS A 184 9.45 -9.00 -13.17
C CYS A 184 10.20 -10.09 -13.97
N ARG A 185 10.34 -9.90 -15.30
CA ARG A 185 11.09 -10.84 -16.13
C ARG A 185 12.59 -10.83 -15.84
N SER A 186 13.16 -9.64 -15.65
CA SER A 186 14.58 -9.49 -15.33
C SER A 186 14.95 -10.08 -13.96
N PHE A 187 13.99 -10.13 -13.03
CA PHE A 187 14.17 -10.73 -11.70
C PHE A 187 13.99 -12.26 -11.70
N THR A 188 13.44 -12.86 -12.77
CA THR A 188 13.19 -14.31 -12.86
C THR A 188 14.43 -15.17 -12.61
N PRO A 189 15.64 -14.88 -13.16
CA PRO A 189 16.82 -15.69 -12.88
C PRO A 189 17.20 -15.75 -11.40
N THR A 190 16.98 -14.66 -10.66
CA THR A 190 17.21 -14.62 -9.22
C THR A 190 16.26 -15.58 -8.49
N LEU A 191 14.97 -15.58 -8.85
CA LEU A 191 13.99 -16.52 -8.29
C LEU A 191 14.32 -17.98 -8.62
N ASP A 192 14.71 -18.25 -9.87
CA ASP A 192 15.06 -19.60 -10.33
C ASP A 192 16.29 -20.16 -9.59
N ALA A 193 17.26 -19.31 -9.26
CA ALA A 193 18.44 -19.70 -8.48
C ALA A 193 18.11 -20.18 -7.06
N HIS A 194 16.95 -19.75 -6.51
CA HIS A 194 16.50 -20.12 -5.16
C HIS A 194 15.37 -21.16 -5.16
N ARG A 195 15.00 -21.68 -6.32
CA ARG A 195 13.93 -22.69 -6.44
C ARG A 195 14.39 -24.01 -5.86
N GLY A 196 13.70 -24.48 -4.80
CA GLY A 196 14.00 -25.75 -4.13
C GLY A 196 15.30 -25.78 -3.34
N ALA A 197 15.87 -24.61 -3.02
CA ALA A 197 17.13 -24.52 -2.26
C ALA A 197 17.05 -25.12 -0.83
N GLY A 198 15.85 -25.31 -0.31
CA GLY A 198 15.62 -25.81 1.05
C GLY A 198 15.93 -24.76 2.14
N GLY A 199 15.62 -25.10 3.37
CA GLY A 199 15.91 -24.27 4.51
C GLY A 199 14.81 -23.26 4.87
N TRP A 200 15.11 -22.41 5.86
CA TRP A 200 14.15 -21.49 6.46
C TRP A 200 13.71 -20.35 5.52
N ALA A 201 14.50 -19.99 4.52
CA ALA A 201 14.19 -18.94 3.58
C ALA A 201 13.25 -19.39 2.43
N THR A 202 13.05 -20.71 2.25
CA THR A 202 12.25 -21.29 1.17
C THR A 202 10.84 -20.69 1.06
N PRO A 203 10.05 -20.57 2.14
CA PRO A 203 8.71 -20.00 2.04
C PRO A 203 8.68 -18.54 1.56
N PHE A 204 9.70 -17.76 1.89
CA PHE A 204 9.80 -16.37 1.42
C PHE A 204 10.08 -16.29 -0.08
N TRP A 205 10.95 -17.15 -0.60
CA TRP A 205 11.25 -17.23 -2.02
C TRP A 205 10.07 -17.76 -2.83
N GLU A 206 9.33 -18.74 -2.30
CA GLU A 206 8.10 -19.27 -2.90
C GLU A 206 7.01 -18.19 -2.96
N ALA A 207 6.80 -17.45 -1.87
CA ALA A 207 5.86 -16.33 -1.82
C ALA A 207 6.26 -15.23 -2.83
N LEU A 208 7.55 -14.91 -2.93
CA LEU A 208 8.05 -13.91 -3.87
C LEU A 208 7.89 -14.36 -5.33
N ASN A 209 8.08 -15.66 -5.62
CA ASN A 209 7.84 -16.22 -6.94
C ASN A 209 6.35 -16.19 -7.32
N CYS A 210 5.47 -16.57 -6.41
CA CYS A 210 4.02 -16.45 -6.58
C CYS A 210 3.61 -14.98 -6.81
N HIS A 211 4.17 -14.06 -6.04
CA HIS A 211 3.94 -12.63 -6.19
C HIS A 211 4.41 -12.09 -7.55
N ARG A 212 5.58 -12.52 -8.05
CA ARG A 212 6.04 -12.16 -9.39
C ARG A 212 5.03 -12.56 -10.46
N ASP A 213 4.45 -13.77 -10.37
CA ASP A 213 3.43 -14.24 -11.30
C ASP A 213 2.12 -13.46 -11.16
N TYR A 214 1.73 -13.14 -9.94
CA TYR A 214 0.61 -12.24 -9.64
C TYR A 214 0.80 -10.88 -10.34
N VAL A 215 1.95 -10.24 -10.14
CA VAL A 215 2.25 -8.92 -10.73
C VAL A 215 2.28 -8.96 -12.24
N LEU A 216 2.88 -9.99 -12.85
CA LEU A 216 2.93 -10.15 -14.30
C LEU A 216 1.54 -10.23 -14.93
N LYS A 217 0.62 -11.00 -14.32
CA LYS A 217 -0.74 -11.19 -14.84
C LYS A 217 -1.56 -9.91 -14.63
N LEU A 218 -1.49 -9.30 -13.46
CA LEU A 218 -2.16 -8.04 -13.15
C LEU A 218 -1.71 -6.92 -14.08
N ALA A 219 -0.40 -6.69 -14.19
CA ALA A 219 0.15 -5.64 -15.04
C ALA A 219 -0.20 -5.85 -16.52
N ARG A 220 -0.31 -7.10 -17.00
CA ARG A 220 -0.76 -7.41 -18.35
C ARG A 220 -2.21 -6.99 -18.58
N ALA A 221 -3.12 -7.31 -17.67
CA ALA A 221 -4.53 -6.92 -17.78
C ALA A 221 -4.69 -5.40 -17.71
N LEU A 222 -4.02 -4.74 -16.75
CA LEU A 222 -4.06 -3.29 -16.58
C LEU A 222 -3.44 -2.54 -17.78
N ARG A 223 -2.40 -3.07 -18.41
CA ARG A 223 -1.82 -2.49 -19.62
C ARG A 223 -2.80 -2.48 -20.79
N HIS A 224 -3.52 -3.59 -21.02
CA HIS A 224 -4.52 -3.64 -22.08
C HIS A 224 -5.69 -2.70 -21.79
N LEU A 225 -6.12 -2.61 -20.53
CA LEU A 225 -7.12 -1.65 -20.11
C LEU A 225 -6.67 -0.19 -20.37
N ALA A 226 -5.44 0.14 -20.00
CA ALA A 226 -4.86 1.46 -20.21
C ALA A 226 -4.75 1.84 -21.70
N ARG A 227 -4.58 0.87 -22.57
CA ARG A 227 -4.57 1.05 -24.04
C ARG A 227 -5.95 1.11 -24.66
N GLY A 228 -7.03 0.84 -23.91
CA GLY A 228 -8.39 0.72 -24.45
C GLY A 228 -8.64 -0.58 -25.22
N GLU A 229 -7.82 -1.61 -25.02
CA GLU A 229 -7.96 -2.93 -25.64
C GLU A 229 -8.90 -3.81 -24.79
N ASP A 230 -10.17 -3.38 -24.63
CA ASP A 230 -11.11 -3.88 -23.62
C ASP A 230 -11.32 -5.41 -23.68
N GLY A 231 -11.39 -6.00 -24.87
CA GLY A 231 -11.53 -7.45 -25.05
C GLY A 231 -10.33 -8.23 -24.47
N ARG A 232 -9.12 -7.80 -24.80
CA ARG A 232 -7.89 -8.40 -24.25
C ARG A 232 -7.74 -8.15 -22.76
N ALA A 233 -8.12 -6.95 -22.29
CA ALA A 233 -8.11 -6.62 -20.87
C ALA A 233 -9.04 -7.57 -20.08
N ALA A 234 -10.24 -7.84 -20.58
CA ALA A 234 -11.18 -8.77 -19.97
C ALA A 234 -10.67 -10.23 -19.95
N GLU A 235 -10.08 -10.69 -21.06
CA GLU A 235 -9.48 -12.04 -21.14
C GLU A 235 -8.35 -12.20 -20.10
N ASP A 236 -7.43 -11.23 -20.04
CA ASP A 236 -6.31 -11.26 -19.11
C ASP A 236 -6.75 -11.10 -17.66
N TRP A 237 -7.78 -10.30 -17.41
CA TRP A 237 -8.37 -10.18 -16.06
C TRP A 237 -8.97 -11.50 -15.60
N ASN A 238 -9.72 -12.18 -16.46
CA ASN A 238 -10.28 -13.51 -16.14
C ASN A 238 -9.17 -14.54 -15.89
N ALA A 239 -8.05 -14.47 -16.65
CA ALA A 239 -6.91 -15.34 -16.42
C ALA A 239 -6.19 -15.02 -15.10
N PHE A 240 -6.11 -13.75 -14.73
CA PHE A 240 -5.60 -13.30 -13.43
C PHE A 240 -6.46 -13.80 -12.27
N GLN A 241 -7.80 -13.68 -12.38
CA GLN A 241 -8.71 -14.18 -11.34
C GLN A 241 -8.60 -15.69 -11.16
N ARG A 242 -8.54 -16.46 -12.25
CA ARG A 242 -8.32 -17.94 -12.17
C ARG A 242 -7.01 -18.26 -11.44
N PHE A 243 -5.93 -17.57 -11.78
CA PHE A 243 -4.64 -17.75 -11.09
C PHE A 243 -4.77 -17.53 -9.58
N ILE A 244 -5.48 -16.48 -9.12
CA ILE A 244 -5.67 -16.25 -7.68
C ILE A 244 -6.42 -17.42 -7.03
N CYS A 245 -7.52 -17.88 -7.63
CA CYS A 245 -8.29 -19.01 -7.10
C CYS A 245 -7.49 -20.33 -7.06
N GLU A 246 -6.51 -20.52 -7.94
CA GLU A 246 -5.63 -21.68 -7.96
C GLU A 246 -4.55 -21.64 -6.85
N GLN A 247 -4.32 -20.47 -6.23
CA GLN A 247 -3.38 -20.32 -5.10
C GLN A 247 -4.03 -20.52 -3.73
N GLU A 248 -5.37 -20.62 -3.65
CA GLU A 248 -6.11 -20.88 -2.42
C GLU A 248 -6.05 -22.38 -2.04
#